data_d2f356ec156ec057fbe37888423b6daa
#
_entry.id   d2f356ec156ec057fbe37888423b6daa
#
_cell.length_a   1.000
_cell.length_b   1.000
_cell.length_c   1.000
_cell.angle_alpha   90.00
_cell.angle_beta   90.00
_cell.angle_gamma   90.00
#
_symmetry.space_group_name_H-M   'P 1'
#
loop_
_entity.id
_entity.type
_entity.pdbx_description
1 polymer ?
#
loop_
_entity_poly.entity_id
_entity_poly.type
_entity_poly.pdbx_seq_one_letter_code
_entity_poly.pdbx_strand_id
1 'polypeptide(L)' 'MENNRLTFQQIREFALHDGIADNKVSIGLYAKVKGYKKICRKDKNKKSYYYYVLNK' A
#
# COMPACT_ATOMS: atom_id res chain seq x y z
N MET A 1 -6.70 15.27 10.11
CA MET A 1 -6.62 14.79 9.92
C MET A 1 -6.42 14.30 8.96
N GLU A 2 -5.82 13.97 8.41
CA GLU A 2 -5.70 13.46 7.56
C GLU A 2 -5.18 12.40 7.57
N ASN A 3 -5.50 11.53 7.20
CA ASN A 3 -5.02 10.41 7.21
C ASN A 3 -4.43 10.09 5.98
N ASN A 4 -3.32 9.75 5.75
CA ASN A 4 -2.67 9.34 4.57
C ASN A 4 -2.68 7.85 4.44
N ARG A 5 -3.77 7.26 4.81
CA ARG A 5 -3.89 5.82 4.79
C ARG A 5 -4.46 5.39 3.45
N LEU A 6 -3.81 4.46 2.81
CA LEU A 6 -4.24 3.95 1.52
C LEU A 6 -4.46 2.46 1.59
N THR A 7 -5.39 1.97 0.82
CA THR A 7 -5.62 0.53 0.77
C THR A 7 -4.66 -0.06 -0.25
N PHE A 8 -4.53 -1.37 -0.20
CA PHE A 8 -3.68 -2.05 -1.18
C PHE A 8 -4.16 -1.77 -2.59
N GLN A 9 -5.46 -1.71 -2.78
CA GLN A 9 -5.98 -1.48 -4.11
C GLN A 9 -5.57 -0.11 -4.62
N GLN A 10 -5.56 0.89 -3.77
CA GLN A 10 -5.14 2.22 -4.18
C GLN A 10 -3.67 2.23 -4.55
N ILE A 11 -2.84 1.53 -3.78
CA ILE A 11 -1.43 1.44 -4.10
C ILE A 11 -1.24 0.72 -5.42
N ARG A 12 -2.03 -0.33 -5.63
CA ARG A 12 -1.94 -1.08 -6.87
C ARG A 12 -2.25 -0.19 -8.06
N GLU A 13 -3.25 0.64 -7.94
CA GLU A 13 -3.61 1.53 -9.03
C GLU A 13 -2.51 2.53 -9.32
N PHE A 14 -1.90 3.07 -8.28
CA PHE A 14 -0.79 3.98 -8.48
C PHE A 14 0.37 3.26 -9.16
N ALA A 15 0.65 2.05 -8.71
CA ALA A 15 1.75 1.30 -9.27
C ALA A 15 1.52 0.99 -10.75
N LEU A 16 0.31 0.57 -11.09
CA LEU A 16 0.02 0.26 -12.48
C LEU A 16 0.13 1.50 -13.34
N HIS A 17 -0.28 2.62 -12.81
CA HIS A 17 -0.19 3.87 -13.53
C HIS A 17 1.26 4.22 -13.81
N ASP A 18 2.15 3.82 -12.92
CA ASP A 18 3.56 4.09 -13.10
C ASP A 18 4.28 2.99 -13.87
N GLY A 19 3.55 2.06 -14.41
CA GLY A 19 4.17 1.00 -15.21
C GLY A 19 4.73 -0.16 -14.42
N ILE A 20 4.30 -0.31 -13.19
CA ILE A 20 4.78 -1.40 -12.35
C ILE A 20 3.96 -2.65 -12.65
N ALA A 21 4.59 -3.80 -12.61
CA ALA A 21 3.90 -5.04 -12.88
C ALA A 21 2.79 -5.30 -11.87
N ASP A 22 1.72 -5.90 -12.34
CA ASP A 22 0.57 -6.15 -11.49
C ASP A 22 0.77 -7.43 -10.70
N ASN A 23 1.58 -7.40 -9.70
CA ASN A 23 1.73 -8.53 -8.80
C ASN A 23 2.13 -8.00 -7.43
N LYS A 24 1.92 -8.82 -6.43
CA LYS A 24 2.12 -8.39 -5.06
C LYS A 24 3.54 -7.97 -4.76
N VAL A 25 4.49 -8.67 -5.31
CA VAL A 25 5.89 -8.38 -5.03
C VAL A 25 6.27 -7.03 -5.61
N SER A 26 5.89 -6.78 -6.84
CA SER A 26 6.25 -5.53 -7.49
C SER A 26 5.53 -4.36 -6.84
N ILE A 27 4.26 -4.53 -6.52
CA ILE A 27 3.50 -3.48 -5.89
C ILE A 27 4.05 -3.19 -4.50
N GLY A 28 4.45 -4.23 -3.78
CA GLY A 28 5.05 -4.04 -2.47
C GLY A 28 6.34 -3.27 -2.53
N LEU A 29 7.17 -3.57 -3.52
CA LEU A 29 8.41 -2.86 -3.68
C LEU A 29 8.16 -1.40 -4.06
N TYR A 30 7.18 -1.19 -4.92
CA TYR A 30 6.82 0.15 -5.32
C TYR A 30 6.43 0.98 -4.07
N ALA A 31 5.60 0.40 -3.23
CA ALA A 31 5.19 1.10 -2.02
C ALA A 31 6.38 1.41 -1.11
N LYS A 32 7.28 0.45 -1.00
CA LYS A 32 8.43 0.63 -0.15
C LYS A 32 9.33 1.74 -0.69
N VAL A 33 9.54 1.76 -1.99
CA VAL A 33 10.38 2.77 -2.59
C VAL A 33 9.76 4.16 -2.44
N LYS A 34 8.45 4.21 -2.49
CA LYS A 34 7.78 5.50 -2.34
C LYS A 34 7.67 5.94 -0.89
N GLY A 35 8.07 5.11 0.03
CA GLY A 35 8.05 5.50 1.42
C GLY A 35 6.78 5.18 2.16
N TYR A 36 5.96 4.29 1.63
CA TYR A 36 4.77 3.87 2.33
C TYR A 36 5.11 2.77 3.31
N LYS A 37 4.42 2.72 4.39
CA LYS A 37 4.60 1.68 5.37
C LYS A 37 3.36 0.80 5.39
N LYS A 38 3.54 -0.50 5.31
CA LYS A 38 2.45 -1.43 5.30
C LYS A 38 2.08 -1.83 6.71
N ILE A 39 0.80 -1.74 7.03
CA ILE A 39 0.29 -2.15 8.32
C ILE A 39 -0.72 -3.25 8.08
N CYS A 40 -0.55 -4.35 8.77
CA CYS A 40 -1.44 -5.48 8.64
C CYS A 40 -2.32 -5.56 9.86
N ARG A 41 -3.61 -5.57 9.69
CA ARG A 41 -4.54 -5.70 10.79
C ARG A 41 -5.36 -6.94 10.63
N LYS A 42 -5.56 -7.69 11.72
CA LYS A 42 -6.32 -8.86 11.68
C LYS A 42 -7.52 -8.66 12.50
N ASP A 43 -8.70 -8.85 11.97
CA ASP A 43 -9.90 -8.61 12.68
C ASP A 43 -10.72 -9.81 12.60
N LYS A 44 -10.87 -10.57 13.59
CA LYS A 44 -11.64 -11.77 13.61
C LYS A 44 -11.30 -12.63 12.42
N ASN A 45 -12.15 -12.66 11.44
CA ASN A 45 -11.89 -13.48 10.31
C ASN A 45 -11.36 -12.73 9.13
N LYS A 46 -11.09 -11.46 9.30
CA LYS A 46 -10.67 -10.68 8.16
C LYS A 46 -9.31 -10.14 8.34
N LYS A 47 -8.55 -10.08 7.27
CA LYS A 47 -7.25 -9.47 7.30
C LYS A 47 -7.32 -8.27 6.44
N SER A 48 -6.84 -7.14 6.92
CA SER A 48 -6.81 -5.91 6.16
C SER A 48 -5.42 -5.35 6.14
N TYR A 49 -5.04 -4.76 5.03
CA TYR A 49 -3.75 -4.13 4.90
C TYR A 49 -3.95 -2.68 4.57
N TYR A 50 -3.17 -1.84 5.21
CA TYR A 50 -3.21 -0.42 4.91
C TYR A 50 -1.79 0.04 4.69
N TYR A 51 -1.64 1.06 3.88
CA TYR A 51 -0.34 1.65 3.65
C TYR A 51 -0.41 3.09 4.10
N TYR A 52 0.58 3.52 4.86
CA TYR A 52 0.65 4.90 5.30
C TYR A 52 1.76 5.57 4.54
N VAL A 53 1.56 6.83 4.22
CA VAL A 53 2.62 7.63 3.66
C VAL A 53 3.44 8.15 4.79
N LEU A 54 4.71 7.81 4.84
CA LEU A 54 5.58 8.31 5.84
C LEU A 54 6.17 9.58 5.33
N ASN A 55 5.74 10.67 5.90
CA ASN A 55 6.18 11.82 5.44
C ASN A 55 7.09 12.38 6.27
N LYS A 56 8.05 12.56 6.20
CA LYS A 56 8.82 13.01 7.02
C LYS A 56 9.14 13.93 7.00
#